data_d6e7e974141437127939ed80de4a2246
#
_entry.id   d6e7e974141437127939ed80de4a2246
#
_cell.length_a   1.000
_cell.length_b   1.000
_cell.length_c   1.000
_cell.angle_alpha   90.00
_cell.angle_beta   90.00
_cell.angle_gamma   90.00
#
_symmetry.space_group_name_H-M   'P 1'
#
loop_
_entity.id
_entity.type
_entity.pdbx_description
1 polymer ?
#
loop_
_entity_poly.entity_id
_entity_poly.type
_entity_poly.pdbx_seq_one_letter_code
_entity_poly.pdbx_strand_id
1 'polypeptide(L)'
;MTELTHYIGGAHVKGTSGRFADVYNPATGEVQAKVPLASAAEMSQAVEIAETAQRAWGAVNPQRRARVMMKFVDLLNRDMEQLAEALSREHGKTLPDAKG
;
A
#
# COMPACT_ATOMS: atom_id res chain seq x y z
N MET A 1 -12.14 14.01 5.57
CA MET A 1 -10.77 13.80 5.05
C MET A 1 -10.19 12.53 5.66
N THR A 2 -9.69 11.63 4.83
CA THR A 2 -9.11 10.37 5.29
C THR A 2 -7.67 10.57 5.75
N GLU A 3 -7.34 10.04 6.91
CA GLU A 3 -5.96 9.97 7.39
C GLU A 3 -5.41 8.57 7.11
N LEU A 4 -4.38 8.50 6.27
CA LEU A 4 -3.75 7.26 5.87
C LEU A 4 -2.75 6.79 6.93
N THR A 5 -2.38 5.52 6.88
CA THR A 5 -1.38 4.92 7.77
C THR A 5 -0.28 4.26 6.96
N HIS A 6 0.84 3.97 7.60
CA HIS A 6 1.80 3.01 7.06
C HIS A 6 1.21 1.60 7.15
N TYR A 7 1.73 0.70 6.34
CA TYR A 7 1.43 -0.73 6.44
C TYR A 7 2.76 -1.48 6.59
N ILE A 8 3.04 -1.94 7.79
CA ILE A 8 4.35 -2.51 8.15
C ILE A 8 4.12 -3.76 9.00
N GLY A 9 4.83 -4.83 8.68
CA GLY A 9 4.74 -6.06 9.45
C GLY A 9 3.36 -6.72 9.44
N GLY A 10 2.59 -6.50 8.36
CA GLY A 10 1.25 -7.06 8.22
C GLY A 10 0.16 -6.29 8.95
N ALA A 11 0.42 -5.07 9.39
CA ALA A 11 -0.54 -4.26 10.15
C ALA A 11 -0.51 -2.79 9.76
N HIS A 12 -1.64 -2.11 9.97
CA HIS A 12 -1.70 -0.65 9.87
C HIS A 12 -0.98 -0.02 11.06
N VAL A 13 -0.06 0.88 10.78
CA VAL A 13 0.76 1.56 11.78
C VAL A 13 0.66 3.07 11.58
N LYS A 14 0.24 3.78 12.61
CA LYS A 14 0.25 5.25 12.59
C LYS A 14 1.69 5.76 12.60
N GLY A 15 1.95 6.80 11.81
CA GLY A 15 3.23 7.47 11.83
C GLY A 15 3.46 8.21 13.15
N THR A 16 4.71 8.30 13.58
CA THR A 16 5.10 8.96 14.82
C THR A 16 5.89 10.24 14.58
N SER A 17 6.19 10.59 13.32
CA SER A 17 6.98 11.79 12.99
C SER A 17 6.22 13.10 13.23
N GLY A 18 4.89 13.06 13.28
CA GLY A 18 4.04 14.25 13.34
C GLY A 18 3.96 15.02 12.03
N ARG A 19 4.60 14.52 10.96
CA ARG A 19 4.61 15.17 9.63
C ARG A 19 3.68 14.42 8.68
N PHE A 20 2.93 15.21 7.90
CA PHE A 20 1.97 14.70 6.90
C PHE A 20 2.13 15.46 5.61
N ALA A 21 1.72 14.84 4.51
CA ALA A 21 1.53 15.50 3.22
C ALA A 21 0.07 15.35 2.78
N ASP A 22 -0.40 16.30 2.02
CA ASP A 22 -1.75 16.26 1.46
C ASP A 22 -1.79 15.37 0.22
N VAL A 23 -2.86 14.59 0.10
CA VAL A 23 -3.18 13.82 -1.11
C VAL A 23 -4.32 14.53 -1.80
N TYR A 24 -4.08 15.01 -3.02
CA TYR A 24 -5.03 15.78 -3.79
C TYR A 24 -5.82 14.92 -4.76
N ASN A 25 -7.07 15.28 -4.99
CA ASN A 25 -7.81 14.78 -6.14
C ASN A 25 -7.36 15.58 -7.38
N PRO A 26 -6.70 14.97 -8.35
CA PRO A 26 -6.16 15.71 -9.49
C PRO A 26 -7.24 16.30 -10.40
N ALA A 27 -8.47 15.80 -10.35
CA ALA A 27 -9.58 16.32 -11.13
C ALA A 27 -10.16 17.62 -10.57
N THR A 28 -10.13 17.80 -9.24
CA THR A 28 -10.75 18.94 -8.55
C THR A 28 -9.74 19.86 -7.88
N GLY A 29 -8.54 19.36 -7.57
CA GLY A 29 -7.53 20.06 -6.78
C GLY A 29 -7.81 20.07 -5.29
N GLU A 30 -8.84 19.41 -4.84
CA GLU A 30 -9.18 19.34 -3.42
C GLU A 30 -8.34 18.30 -2.69
N VAL A 31 -8.01 18.58 -1.43
CA VAL A 31 -7.34 17.61 -0.55
C VAL A 31 -8.34 16.55 -0.12
N GLN A 32 -8.05 15.29 -0.40
CA GLN A 32 -8.93 14.17 -0.08
C GLN A 32 -8.39 13.26 1.04
N ALA A 33 -7.09 13.32 1.32
CA ALA A 33 -6.46 12.51 2.34
C ALA A 33 -5.17 13.15 2.83
N LYS A 34 -4.68 12.65 3.96
CA LYS A 34 -3.35 12.98 4.48
C LYS A 34 -2.52 11.71 4.61
N VAL A 35 -1.29 11.77 4.12
CA VAL A 35 -0.36 10.66 4.20
C VAL A 35 0.73 10.99 5.22
N PRO A 36 1.00 10.09 6.20
CA PRO A 36 2.08 10.32 7.14
C PRO A 36 3.44 10.18 6.46
N LEU A 37 4.35 11.08 6.81
CA LEU A 37 5.74 11.03 6.35
C LEU A 37 6.57 10.33 7.43
N ALA A 38 7.25 9.25 7.03
CA ALA A 38 8.03 8.47 7.98
C ALA A 38 9.27 9.22 8.45
N SER A 39 9.63 8.99 9.72
CA SER A 39 10.96 9.37 10.22
C SER A 39 12.01 8.37 9.72
N ALA A 40 13.30 8.75 9.82
CA ALA A 40 14.39 7.84 9.50
C ALA A 40 14.36 6.59 10.38
N ALA A 41 14.02 6.72 11.66
CA ALA A 41 13.88 5.60 12.59
C ALA A 41 12.76 4.64 12.18
N GLU A 42 11.60 5.17 11.78
CA GLU A 42 10.47 4.37 11.29
C GLU A 42 10.84 3.61 10.02
N MET A 43 11.56 4.25 9.10
CA MET A 43 12.02 3.62 7.87
C MET A 43 13.00 2.47 8.17
N SER A 44 13.98 2.71 9.06
CA SER A 44 14.94 1.68 9.48
C SER A 44 14.24 0.49 10.13
N GLN A 45 13.25 0.74 10.98
CA GLN A 45 12.48 -0.31 11.63
C GLN A 45 11.67 -1.13 10.60
N ALA A 46 11.07 -0.48 9.62
CA ALA A 46 10.34 -1.16 8.56
C ALA A 46 11.26 -2.11 7.75
N VAL A 47 12.48 -1.66 7.45
CA VAL A 47 13.48 -2.47 6.75
C VAL A 47 13.90 -3.67 7.60
N GLU A 48 14.14 -3.50 8.90
CA GLU A 48 14.50 -4.59 9.81
C GLU A 48 13.39 -5.65 9.89
N ILE A 49 12.14 -5.23 9.99
CA ILE A 49 10.97 -6.13 10.00
C ILE A 49 10.91 -6.91 8.68
N ALA A 50 11.09 -6.24 7.56
CA ALA A 50 11.08 -6.87 6.24
C ALA A 50 12.23 -7.87 6.06
N GLU A 51 13.43 -7.53 6.54
CA GLU A 51 14.59 -8.43 6.50
C GLU A 51 14.35 -9.69 7.30
N THR A 52 13.81 -9.57 8.51
CA THR A 52 13.47 -10.72 9.35
C THR A 52 12.43 -11.62 8.68
N ALA A 53 11.38 -11.03 8.12
CA ALA A 53 10.34 -11.76 7.40
C ALA A 53 10.88 -12.45 6.15
N GLN A 54 11.79 -11.80 5.44
CA GLN A 54 12.39 -12.33 4.21
C GLN A 54 13.18 -13.61 4.47
N ARG A 55 13.86 -13.75 5.59
CA ARG A 55 14.62 -14.98 5.91
C ARG A 55 13.72 -16.20 5.94
N ALA A 56 12.59 -16.12 6.62
CA ALA A 56 11.62 -17.21 6.68
C ALA A 56 10.93 -17.42 5.33
N TRP A 57 10.50 -16.33 4.68
CA TRP A 57 9.85 -16.38 3.37
C TRP A 57 10.77 -16.96 2.29
N GLY A 58 12.03 -16.54 2.25
CA GLY A 58 13.02 -17.02 1.29
C GLY A 58 13.34 -18.50 1.43
N ALA A 59 13.17 -19.06 2.63
CA ALA A 59 13.36 -20.49 2.90
C ALA A 59 12.13 -21.34 2.54
N VAL A 60 10.99 -20.73 2.25
CA VAL A 60 9.78 -21.45 1.84
C VAL A 60 9.97 -22.00 0.42
N ASN A 61 9.50 -23.21 0.19
CA ASN A 61 9.52 -23.85 -1.10
C ASN A 61 8.91 -22.94 -2.19
N PRO A 62 9.53 -22.77 -3.36
CA PRO A 62 9.02 -21.91 -4.43
C PRO A 62 7.58 -22.21 -4.85
N GLN A 63 7.15 -23.46 -4.85
CA GLN A 63 5.76 -23.80 -5.19
C GLN A 63 4.77 -23.25 -4.17
N ARG A 64 5.12 -23.28 -2.88
CA ARG A 64 4.28 -22.68 -1.84
C ARG A 64 4.22 -21.17 -1.96
N ARG A 65 5.35 -20.54 -2.27
CA ARG A 65 5.38 -19.09 -2.53
C ARG A 65 4.52 -18.73 -3.74
N ALA A 66 4.59 -19.54 -4.80
CA ALA A 66 3.76 -19.36 -6.01
C ALA A 66 2.27 -19.45 -5.68
N ARG A 67 1.85 -20.37 -4.80
CA ARG A 67 0.45 -20.49 -4.37
C ARG A 67 -0.05 -19.23 -3.65
N VAL A 68 0.79 -18.63 -2.82
CA VAL A 68 0.46 -17.35 -2.18
C VAL A 68 0.24 -16.26 -3.23
N MET A 69 1.10 -16.19 -4.24
CA MET A 69 0.97 -15.21 -5.33
C MET A 69 -0.26 -15.47 -6.20
N MET A 70 -0.62 -16.73 -6.44
CA MET A 70 -1.87 -17.08 -7.14
C MET A 70 -3.10 -16.60 -6.38
N LYS A 71 -3.10 -16.78 -5.05
CA LYS A 71 -4.18 -16.26 -4.20
C LYS A 71 -4.23 -14.72 -4.23
N PHE A 72 -3.07 -14.09 -4.26
CA PHE A 72 -2.99 -12.63 -4.40
C PHE A 72 -3.63 -12.16 -5.71
N VAL A 73 -3.36 -12.83 -6.83
CA VAL A 73 -3.99 -12.52 -8.12
C VAL A 73 -5.51 -12.69 -8.06
N ASP A 74 -5.99 -13.76 -7.43
CA ASP A 74 -7.43 -13.97 -7.24
C ASP A 74 -8.07 -12.81 -6.45
N LEU A 75 -7.41 -12.35 -5.40
CA LEU A 75 -7.88 -11.21 -4.59
C LEU A 75 -7.86 -9.90 -5.38
N LEU A 76 -6.84 -9.67 -6.20
CA LEU A 76 -6.79 -8.50 -7.09
C LEU A 76 -7.97 -8.51 -8.06
N ASN A 77 -8.27 -9.65 -8.67
CA ASN A 77 -9.41 -9.78 -9.58
C ASN A 77 -10.74 -9.58 -8.86
N ARG A 78 -10.87 -10.11 -7.65
CA ARG A 78 -12.08 -9.93 -6.83
C ARG A 78 -12.34 -8.46 -6.52
N ASP A 79 -11.30 -7.73 -6.16
CA ASP A 79 -11.39 -6.35 -5.69
C ASP A 79 -11.03 -5.32 -6.78
N MET A 80 -11.04 -5.73 -8.05
CA MET A 80 -10.63 -4.91 -9.19
C MET A 80 -11.31 -3.54 -9.23
N GLU A 81 -12.63 -3.50 -8.99
CA GLU A 81 -13.39 -2.25 -9.02
C GLU A 81 -12.90 -1.26 -7.94
N GLN A 82 -12.73 -1.74 -6.71
CA GLN A 82 -12.26 -0.92 -5.60
C GLN A 82 -10.83 -0.41 -5.83
N LEU A 83 -9.96 -1.27 -6.35
CA LEU A 83 -8.57 -0.92 -6.64
C LEU A 83 -8.49 0.11 -7.78
N ALA A 84 -9.30 -0.06 -8.82
CA ALA A 84 -9.37 0.90 -9.92
C ALA A 84 -9.87 2.26 -9.45
N GLU A 85 -10.90 2.30 -8.60
CA GLU A 85 -11.41 3.54 -8.02
C GLU A 85 -10.34 4.24 -7.17
N ALA A 86 -9.60 3.50 -6.34
CA ALA A 86 -8.53 4.06 -5.54
C ALA A 86 -7.43 4.67 -6.41
N LEU A 87 -7.03 3.97 -7.47
CA LEU A 87 -6.03 4.46 -8.40
C LEU A 87 -6.50 5.72 -9.14
N SER A 88 -7.73 5.71 -9.66
CA SER A 88 -8.29 6.86 -10.37
C SER A 88 -8.41 8.08 -9.47
N ARG A 89 -8.76 7.87 -8.21
CA ARG A 89 -8.92 8.96 -7.23
C ARG A 89 -7.61 9.70 -6.98
N GLU A 90 -6.47 9.01 -7.03
CA GLU A 90 -5.16 9.62 -6.81
C GLU A 90 -4.48 10.06 -8.10
N HIS A 91 -4.61 9.29 -9.16
CA HIS A 91 -3.94 9.55 -10.44
C HIS A 91 -4.77 10.42 -11.38
N GLY A 92 -6.09 10.28 -11.35
CA GLY A 92 -6.99 10.99 -12.27
C GLY A 92 -7.25 10.30 -13.61
N LYS A 93 -6.72 9.09 -13.80
CA LYS A 93 -7.00 8.32 -15.01
C LYS A 93 -8.43 7.77 -15.02
N THR A 94 -8.92 7.36 -16.19
CA THR A 94 -10.25 6.75 -16.31
C THR A 94 -10.29 5.38 -15.63
N LEU A 95 -11.48 4.95 -15.20
CA LEU A 95 -11.65 3.63 -14.58
C LEU A 95 -11.20 2.48 -15.50
N PRO A 96 -11.54 2.47 -16.82
CA PRO A 96 -11.04 1.43 -17.71
C PRO A 96 -9.52 1.34 -17.76
N ASP A 97 -8.83 2.48 -17.80
CA ASP A 97 -7.37 2.51 -17.77
C ASP A 97 -6.81 2.03 -16.43
N ALA A 98 -7.48 2.35 -15.33
CA ALA A 98 -7.07 1.93 -14.00
C ALA A 98 -7.16 0.41 -13.81
N LYS A 99 -8.03 -0.27 -14.53
CA LYS A 99 -8.18 -1.73 -14.49
C LYS A 99 -7.11 -2.49 -15.27
N GLY A 100 -6.45 -1.82 -16.19
CA GLY A 100 -5.34 -2.40 -16.96
C GLY A 100 -4.04 -2.37 -16.19
#